data_cf3a69abf0422a3c063492e3f25755d8
#
_entry.id   cf3a69abf0422a3c063492e3f25755d8
#
_cell.length_a   1.000
_cell.length_b   1.000
_cell.length_c   1.000
_cell.angle_alpha   90.00
_cell.angle_beta   90.00
_cell.angle_gamma   90.00
#
_symmetry.space_group_name_H-M   'P 1'
#
loop_
_entity.id
_entity.type
_entity.pdbx_description
1 polymer ?
#
loop_
_entity_poly.entity_id
_entity_poly.type
_entity_poly.pdbx_seq_one_letter_code
_entity_poly.pdbx_strand_id
1 'polypeptide(L)'
;MFGILDRYVGKNIIFSVLLVSICLTLFTFLIGLIDSLRYIGRGSVDFLFVVEYNLYKVPGSFVTFFPVSILIGGVIGLGNLAKNSEIIVLQSIGLSKLNIGVSCIKSLLPLILIVMCVSEFATARCEKYAEERYDTKVYGMGVSFTSTGTWFKEGDTFIGIRSIYNNAQIMNIIRYDFDGITLRKISRADKGVYENGKWLMQNVIEHVINDENVATNYYKTKEWKLHVNVDRLEVLSEISSNMPIWQLVDYIKYIEQNGVDSSRYRLFFYNKLLSPVVMLVMLLLSLSTIFGPLRSMNMSTRIVAGIALGFGYYVLNQIVSPFSIVYGVPPIIGASFASIVFATLAFYLLKRKS
;
A
#
# COMPACT_ATOMS: atom_id res chain seq x y z
N MET A 1 5.72 32.70 -5.01
CA MET A 1 4.44 33.39 -5.26
C MET A 1 3.78 32.74 -6.48
N PHE A 2 2.50 32.39 -6.37
CA PHE A 2 1.75 31.88 -7.51
C PHE A 2 1.33 33.07 -8.39
N GLY A 3 1.75 33.04 -9.67
CA GLY A 3 1.31 34.01 -10.65
C GLY A 3 -0.14 33.82 -11.07
N ILE A 4 -0.72 34.79 -11.75
CA ILE A 4 -2.11 34.71 -12.29
C ILE A 4 -2.25 33.48 -13.19
N LEU A 5 -1.21 33.19 -13.99
CA LEU A 5 -1.13 32.01 -14.85
C LEU A 5 -1.18 30.70 -14.05
N ASP A 6 -0.35 30.60 -13.00
CA ASP A 6 -0.31 29.39 -12.17
C ASP A 6 -1.70 29.11 -11.56
N ARG A 7 -2.41 30.15 -11.13
CA ARG A 7 -3.76 30.01 -10.56
C ARG A 7 -4.79 29.60 -11.62
N TYR A 8 -4.70 30.15 -12.82
CA TYR A 8 -5.64 29.85 -13.90
C TYR A 8 -5.48 28.42 -14.43
N VAL A 9 -4.26 28.06 -14.85
CA VAL A 9 -3.94 26.71 -15.33
C VAL A 9 -4.15 25.70 -14.22
N GLY A 10 -3.72 26.03 -12.99
CA GLY A 10 -3.87 25.18 -11.82
C GLY A 10 -5.31 24.85 -11.48
N LYS A 11 -6.22 25.83 -11.51
CA LYS A 11 -7.66 25.61 -11.24
C LYS A 11 -8.26 24.56 -12.18
N ASN A 12 -7.96 24.65 -13.48
CA ASN A 12 -8.48 23.73 -14.48
C ASN A 12 -7.94 22.31 -14.28
N ILE A 13 -6.64 22.17 -13.99
CA ILE A 13 -6.00 20.87 -13.78
C ILE A 13 -6.49 20.25 -12.46
N ILE A 14 -6.45 21.01 -11.36
CA ILE A 14 -6.89 20.52 -10.04
C ILE A 14 -8.34 20.05 -10.09
N PHE A 15 -9.24 20.84 -10.69
CA PHE A 15 -10.64 20.44 -10.83
C PHE A 15 -10.78 19.13 -11.63
N SER A 16 -10.07 19.00 -12.77
CA SER A 16 -10.13 17.79 -13.59
C SER A 16 -9.52 16.58 -12.86
N VAL A 17 -8.41 16.76 -12.15
CA VAL A 17 -7.76 15.70 -11.36
C VAL A 17 -8.67 15.24 -10.24
N LEU A 18 -9.28 16.15 -9.48
CA LEU A 18 -10.20 15.80 -8.40
C LEU A 18 -11.45 15.10 -8.93
N LEU A 19 -12.01 15.55 -10.04
CA LEU A 19 -13.17 14.91 -10.67
C LEU A 19 -12.84 13.48 -11.06
N VAL A 20 -11.71 13.24 -11.74
CA VAL A 20 -11.27 11.89 -12.13
C VAL A 20 -10.96 11.04 -10.90
N SER A 21 -10.32 11.61 -9.87
CA SER A 21 -10.05 10.88 -8.61
C SER A 21 -11.33 10.40 -7.95
N ILE A 22 -12.35 11.27 -7.87
CA ILE A 22 -13.65 10.91 -7.30
C ILE A 22 -14.32 9.81 -8.14
N CYS A 23 -14.32 9.94 -9.48
CA CYS A 23 -14.89 8.93 -10.36
C CYS A 23 -14.21 7.55 -10.20
N LEU A 24 -12.87 7.51 -10.17
CA LEU A 24 -12.13 6.26 -9.99
C LEU A 24 -12.35 5.68 -8.58
N THR A 25 -12.40 6.51 -7.56
CA THR A 25 -12.65 6.06 -6.18
C THR A 25 -14.08 5.51 -6.03
N LEU A 26 -15.08 6.16 -6.63
CA LEU A 26 -16.45 5.64 -6.64
C LEU A 26 -16.56 4.32 -7.40
N PHE A 27 -15.85 4.19 -8.51
CA PHE A 27 -15.81 2.95 -9.28
C PHE A 27 -15.19 1.81 -8.46
N THR A 28 -14.06 2.05 -7.80
CA THR A 28 -13.43 1.04 -6.92
C THR A 28 -14.26 0.73 -5.68
N PHE A 29 -14.96 1.71 -5.13
CA PHE A 29 -15.92 1.50 -4.05
C PHE A 29 -17.06 0.56 -4.47
N LEU A 30 -17.63 0.75 -5.66
CA LEU A 30 -18.69 -0.12 -6.19
C LEU A 30 -18.18 -1.56 -6.42
N ILE A 31 -16.99 -1.71 -7.00
CA ILE A 31 -16.36 -3.04 -7.17
C ILE A 31 -16.12 -3.69 -5.81
N GLY A 32 -15.58 -2.95 -4.85
CA GLY A 32 -15.36 -3.42 -3.49
C GLY A 32 -16.63 -3.85 -2.78
N LEU A 33 -17.74 -3.11 -2.96
CA LEU A 33 -19.05 -3.50 -2.46
C LEU A 33 -19.48 -4.85 -3.05
N ILE A 34 -19.44 -5.01 -4.37
CA ILE A 34 -19.84 -6.25 -5.06
C ILE A 34 -18.99 -7.42 -4.55
N ASP A 35 -17.68 -7.25 -4.45
CA ASP A 35 -16.78 -8.29 -3.95
C ASP A 35 -17.04 -8.65 -2.48
N SER A 36 -17.39 -7.66 -1.67
CA SER A 36 -17.66 -7.84 -0.24
C SER A 36 -19.04 -8.46 0.05
N LEU A 37 -19.99 -8.45 -0.91
CA LEU A 37 -21.29 -9.11 -0.74
C LEU A 37 -21.17 -10.61 -0.45
N ARG A 38 -20.12 -11.27 -0.92
CA ARG A 38 -19.82 -12.69 -0.65
C ARG A 38 -19.57 -13.01 0.82
N TYR A 39 -19.33 -11.99 1.65
CA TYR A 39 -19.11 -12.17 3.08
C TYR A 39 -20.41 -12.10 3.90
N ILE A 40 -21.52 -11.67 3.31
CA ILE A 40 -22.83 -11.63 3.98
C ILE A 40 -23.23 -13.02 4.43
N GLY A 41 -23.66 -13.14 5.69
CA GLY A 41 -24.01 -14.41 6.31
C GLY A 41 -22.84 -15.16 6.97
N ARG A 42 -21.62 -14.62 6.90
CA ARG A 42 -20.50 -15.13 7.70
C ARG A 42 -20.48 -14.41 9.05
N GLY A 43 -20.58 -15.16 10.13
CA GLY A 43 -20.69 -14.60 11.48
C GLY A 43 -21.89 -13.63 11.60
N SER A 44 -21.65 -12.40 12.01
CA SER A 44 -22.67 -11.34 12.12
C SER A 44 -22.52 -10.26 11.04
N VAL A 45 -21.98 -10.62 9.85
CA VAL A 45 -21.83 -9.68 8.71
C VAL A 45 -23.16 -9.48 8.01
N ASP A 46 -23.68 -8.25 8.05
CA ASP A 46 -24.87 -7.79 7.35
C ASP A 46 -24.53 -6.81 6.21
N PHE A 47 -25.52 -6.44 5.39
CA PHE A 47 -25.31 -5.52 4.28
C PHE A 47 -24.80 -4.15 4.74
N LEU A 48 -25.32 -3.63 5.86
CA LEU A 48 -24.91 -2.32 6.38
C LEU A 48 -23.43 -2.33 6.76
N PHE A 49 -22.96 -3.41 7.37
CA PHE A 49 -21.55 -3.59 7.68
C PHE A 49 -20.68 -3.64 6.41
N VAL A 50 -21.12 -4.32 5.34
CA VAL A 50 -20.39 -4.34 4.06
C VAL A 50 -20.20 -2.93 3.49
N VAL A 51 -21.23 -2.08 3.58
CA VAL A 51 -21.13 -0.66 3.16
C VAL A 51 -20.15 0.10 4.06
N GLU A 52 -20.29 -0.04 5.39
CA GLU A 52 -19.38 0.59 6.37
C GLU A 52 -17.92 0.19 6.12
N TYR A 53 -17.64 -1.09 5.97
CA TYR A 53 -16.30 -1.64 5.69
C TYR A 53 -15.67 -1.06 4.44
N ASN A 54 -16.41 -1.00 3.34
CA ASN A 54 -15.92 -0.42 2.09
C ASN A 54 -15.76 1.11 2.19
N LEU A 55 -16.56 1.80 3.00
CA LEU A 55 -16.42 3.24 3.23
C LEU A 55 -15.09 3.57 3.92
N TYR A 56 -14.66 2.76 4.90
CA TYR A 56 -13.34 2.92 5.52
C TYR A 56 -12.18 2.66 4.55
N LYS A 57 -12.38 1.91 3.47
CA LYS A 57 -11.36 1.68 2.43
C LYS A 57 -11.27 2.79 1.38
N VAL A 58 -12.23 3.72 1.36
CA VAL A 58 -12.24 4.85 0.39
C VAL A 58 -10.95 5.68 0.42
N PRO A 59 -10.39 6.08 1.59
CA PRO A 59 -9.14 6.86 1.60
C PRO A 59 -7.97 6.12 0.96
N GLY A 60 -7.83 4.82 1.19
CA GLY A 60 -6.80 3.98 0.58
C GLY A 60 -6.94 3.88 -0.93
N SER A 61 -8.17 3.65 -1.41
CA SER A 61 -8.47 3.61 -2.85
C SER A 61 -8.18 4.96 -3.51
N PHE A 62 -8.56 6.07 -2.88
CA PHE A 62 -8.28 7.42 -3.36
C PHE A 62 -6.78 7.65 -3.55
N VAL A 63 -5.96 7.33 -2.54
CA VAL A 63 -4.49 7.47 -2.60
C VAL A 63 -3.89 6.58 -3.69
N THR A 64 -4.33 5.33 -3.78
CA THR A 64 -3.82 4.34 -4.75
C THR A 64 -4.05 4.79 -6.19
N PHE A 65 -5.22 5.33 -6.52
CA PHE A 65 -5.55 5.75 -7.88
C PHE A 65 -5.20 7.20 -8.19
N PHE A 66 -4.73 7.97 -7.20
CA PHE A 66 -4.40 9.38 -7.38
C PHE A 66 -3.34 9.67 -8.45
N PRO A 67 -2.22 8.88 -8.58
CA PRO A 67 -1.27 9.09 -9.67
C PRO A 67 -1.89 8.94 -11.07
N VAL A 68 -2.75 7.94 -11.26
CA VAL A 68 -3.48 7.73 -12.52
C VAL A 68 -4.48 8.88 -12.75
N SER A 69 -5.10 9.38 -11.69
CA SER A 69 -5.99 10.53 -11.74
C SER A 69 -5.27 11.81 -12.19
N ILE A 70 -4.02 12.01 -11.76
CA ILE A 70 -3.18 13.12 -12.25
C ILE A 70 -2.93 13.00 -13.75
N LEU A 71 -2.64 11.81 -14.25
CA LEU A 71 -2.43 11.60 -15.68
C LEU A 71 -3.69 11.91 -16.49
N ILE A 72 -4.80 11.24 -16.17
CA ILE A 72 -6.06 11.39 -16.91
C ILE A 72 -6.65 12.80 -16.72
N GLY A 73 -6.70 13.29 -15.49
CA GLY A 73 -7.19 14.63 -15.16
C GLY A 73 -6.31 15.72 -15.76
N GLY A 74 -4.99 15.52 -15.80
CA GLY A 74 -4.05 16.39 -16.50
C GLY A 74 -4.30 16.45 -18.02
N VAL A 75 -4.55 15.29 -18.65
CA VAL A 75 -4.93 15.22 -20.07
C VAL A 75 -6.25 15.96 -20.32
N ILE A 76 -7.25 15.79 -19.44
CA ILE A 76 -8.55 16.48 -19.57
C ILE A 76 -8.40 17.98 -19.34
N GLY A 77 -7.76 18.39 -18.25
CA GLY A 77 -7.61 19.81 -17.90
C GLY A 77 -6.82 20.60 -18.91
N LEU A 78 -5.64 20.09 -19.27
CA LEU A 78 -4.79 20.70 -20.30
C LEU A 78 -5.41 20.57 -21.71
N GLY A 79 -6.09 19.45 -21.98
CA GLY A 79 -6.79 19.23 -23.25
C GLY A 79 -7.92 20.21 -23.46
N ASN A 80 -8.67 20.60 -22.43
CA ASN A 80 -9.69 21.64 -22.50
C ASN A 80 -9.08 23.01 -22.82
N LEU A 81 -7.97 23.37 -22.15
CA LEU A 81 -7.22 24.60 -22.47
C LEU A 81 -6.69 24.59 -23.91
N ALA A 82 -6.23 23.44 -24.41
CA ALA A 82 -5.77 23.29 -25.78
C ALA A 82 -6.92 23.40 -26.81
N LYS A 83 -8.09 22.80 -26.50
CA LYS A 83 -9.28 22.86 -27.36
C LYS A 83 -9.78 24.28 -27.54
N ASN A 84 -9.73 25.09 -26.48
CA ASN A 84 -10.13 26.49 -26.50
C ASN A 84 -9.03 27.43 -27.07
N SER A 85 -7.94 26.88 -27.65
CA SER A 85 -6.79 27.63 -28.16
C SER A 85 -6.03 28.45 -27.11
N GLU A 86 -6.35 28.30 -25.83
CA GLU A 86 -5.75 29.06 -24.73
C GLU A 86 -4.24 28.77 -24.58
N ILE A 87 -3.83 27.51 -24.78
CA ILE A 87 -2.41 27.13 -24.79
C ILE A 87 -1.65 27.85 -25.92
N ILE A 88 -2.29 28.06 -27.10
CA ILE A 88 -1.67 28.78 -28.24
C ILE A 88 -1.53 30.25 -27.87
N VAL A 89 -2.55 30.86 -27.25
CA VAL A 89 -2.47 32.26 -26.77
C VAL A 89 -1.37 32.42 -25.73
N LEU A 90 -1.24 31.49 -24.78
CA LEU A 90 -0.16 31.50 -23.78
C LEU A 90 1.24 31.43 -24.45
N GLN A 91 1.37 30.63 -25.49
CA GLN A 91 2.62 30.53 -26.23
C GLN A 91 2.90 31.79 -27.09
N SER A 92 1.89 32.45 -27.66
CA SER A 92 2.06 33.67 -28.45
C SER A 92 2.54 34.86 -27.62
N ILE A 93 2.23 34.91 -26.33
CA ILE A 93 2.74 35.91 -25.38
C ILE A 93 4.10 35.53 -24.78
N GLY A 94 4.80 34.51 -25.37
CA GLY A 94 6.18 34.17 -25.05
C GLY A 94 6.37 33.08 -23.99
N LEU A 95 5.28 32.42 -23.52
CA LEU A 95 5.41 31.32 -22.55
C LEU A 95 5.89 30.03 -23.24
N SER A 96 7.00 29.49 -22.78
CA SER A 96 7.50 28.19 -23.27
C SER A 96 6.63 27.00 -22.73
N LYS A 97 6.71 25.87 -23.45
CA LYS A 97 6.09 24.61 -22.98
C LYS A 97 6.55 24.24 -21.55
N LEU A 98 7.82 24.52 -21.23
CA LEU A 98 8.41 24.29 -19.91
C LEU A 98 7.78 25.20 -18.85
N ASN A 99 7.54 26.47 -19.16
CA ASN A 99 6.89 27.40 -18.20
C ASN A 99 5.49 26.94 -17.86
N ILE A 100 4.72 26.47 -18.84
CA ILE A 100 3.39 25.89 -18.61
C ILE A 100 3.50 24.63 -17.75
N GLY A 101 4.46 23.75 -18.03
CA GLY A 101 4.72 22.56 -17.23
C GLY A 101 5.08 22.87 -15.77
N VAL A 102 5.93 23.87 -15.55
CA VAL A 102 6.31 24.33 -14.20
C VAL A 102 5.09 24.91 -13.45
N SER A 103 4.24 25.67 -14.14
CA SER A 103 2.98 26.16 -13.56
C SER A 103 2.06 25.02 -13.12
N CYS A 104 1.97 23.95 -13.94
CA CYS A 104 1.19 22.75 -13.59
C CYS A 104 1.76 22.05 -12.33
N ILE A 105 3.08 21.87 -12.27
CA ILE A 105 3.78 21.27 -11.12
C ILE A 105 3.53 22.11 -9.86
N LYS A 106 3.78 23.41 -9.93
CA LYS A 106 3.56 24.31 -8.80
C LYS A 106 2.13 24.23 -8.26
N SER A 107 1.15 24.21 -9.16
CA SER A 107 -0.27 24.19 -8.78
C SER A 107 -0.71 22.86 -8.16
N LEU A 108 -0.16 21.72 -8.63
CA LEU A 108 -0.49 20.39 -8.11
C LEU A 108 0.30 20.02 -6.84
N LEU A 109 1.44 20.65 -6.58
CA LEU A 109 2.29 20.33 -5.44
C LEU A 109 1.56 20.40 -4.08
N PRO A 110 0.76 21.42 -3.78
CA PRO A 110 -0.03 21.44 -2.54
C PRO A 110 -1.00 20.26 -2.45
N LEU A 111 -1.65 19.89 -3.56
CA LEU A 111 -2.58 18.77 -3.60
C LEU A 111 -1.86 17.44 -3.40
N ILE A 112 -0.67 17.26 -4.00
CA ILE A 112 0.18 16.09 -3.77
C ILE A 112 0.55 15.97 -2.29
N LEU A 113 0.93 17.06 -1.63
CA LEU A 113 1.26 17.07 -0.20
C LEU A 113 0.04 16.70 0.65
N ILE A 114 -1.15 17.21 0.34
CA ILE A 114 -2.39 16.83 1.04
C ILE A 114 -2.64 15.33 0.89
N VAL A 115 -2.52 14.77 -0.31
CA VAL A 115 -2.72 13.33 -0.55
C VAL A 115 -1.69 12.48 0.18
N MET A 116 -0.44 12.92 0.27
CA MET A 116 0.57 12.26 1.10
C MET A 116 0.19 12.29 2.59
N CYS A 117 -0.30 13.42 3.11
CA CYS A 117 -0.80 13.47 4.49
C CYS A 117 -2.00 12.53 4.70
N VAL A 118 -2.94 12.46 3.74
CA VAL A 118 -4.06 11.51 3.80
C VAL A 118 -3.54 10.07 3.82
N SER A 119 -2.55 9.74 2.99
CA SER A 119 -1.92 8.43 2.96
C SER A 119 -1.33 8.02 4.31
N GLU A 120 -0.64 8.93 5.00
CA GLU A 120 0.05 8.62 6.24
C GLU A 120 -0.87 8.60 7.47
N PHE A 121 -1.85 9.50 7.54
CA PHE A 121 -2.66 9.69 8.74
C PHE A 121 -4.07 9.08 8.64
N ALA A 122 -4.73 9.20 7.49
CA ALA A 122 -6.10 8.75 7.34
C ALA A 122 -6.17 7.30 6.86
N THR A 123 -5.42 6.94 5.80
CA THR A 123 -5.51 5.60 5.19
C THR A 123 -5.17 4.51 6.18
N ALA A 124 -4.03 4.60 6.88
CA ALA A 124 -3.59 3.60 7.83
C ALA A 124 -4.62 3.37 8.95
N ARG A 125 -5.17 4.45 9.52
CA ARG A 125 -6.17 4.36 10.59
C ARG A 125 -7.49 3.78 10.12
N CYS A 126 -7.96 4.22 8.95
CA CYS A 126 -9.23 3.74 8.39
C CYS A 126 -9.17 2.27 8.02
N GLU A 127 -8.07 1.81 7.42
CA GLU A 127 -7.89 0.40 7.07
C GLU A 127 -7.76 -0.48 8.30
N LYS A 128 -6.96 -0.07 9.29
CA LYS A 128 -6.89 -0.77 10.58
C LYS A 128 -8.27 -0.96 11.19
N TYR A 129 -9.03 0.12 11.30
CA TYR A 129 -10.38 0.08 11.86
C TYR A 129 -11.33 -0.83 11.05
N ALA A 130 -11.21 -0.80 9.71
CA ALA A 130 -11.99 -1.68 8.84
C ALA A 130 -11.68 -3.17 9.09
N GLU A 131 -10.40 -3.53 9.20
CA GLU A 131 -9.95 -4.90 9.42
C GLU A 131 -10.35 -5.41 10.82
N GLU A 132 -10.14 -4.62 11.88
CA GLU A 132 -10.56 -4.97 13.24
C GLU A 132 -12.08 -5.21 13.32
N ARG A 133 -12.86 -4.35 12.67
CA ARG A 133 -14.33 -4.51 12.63
C ARG A 133 -14.74 -5.73 11.81
N TYR A 134 -14.06 -6.01 10.71
CA TYR A 134 -14.30 -7.18 9.88
C TYR A 134 -14.04 -8.46 10.69
N ASP A 135 -12.89 -8.56 11.35
CA ASP A 135 -12.53 -9.71 12.17
C ASP A 135 -13.51 -9.93 13.32
N THR A 136 -13.93 -8.85 13.98
CA THR A 136 -14.93 -8.90 15.05
C THR A 136 -16.28 -9.43 14.54
N LYS A 137 -16.74 -9.00 13.37
CA LYS A 137 -18.04 -9.39 12.80
C LYS A 137 -18.03 -10.81 12.23
N VAL A 138 -16.94 -11.23 11.60
CA VAL A 138 -16.82 -12.56 10.98
C VAL A 138 -16.55 -13.65 12.02
N TYR A 139 -15.68 -13.37 12.99
CA TYR A 139 -15.20 -14.39 13.93
C TYR A 139 -15.78 -14.26 15.34
N GLY A 140 -16.61 -13.24 15.59
CA GLY A 140 -17.34 -13.06 16.84
C GLY A 140 -16.51 -12.60 18.03
N MET A 141 -15.24 -12.28 17.84
CA MET A 141 -14.31 -11.77 18.85
C MET A 141 -13.34 -10.78 18.19
N GLY A 142 -12.84 -9.79 18.93
CA GLY A 142 -11.79 -8.86 18.45
C GLY A 142 -10.45 -9.56 18.25
N VAL A 143 -10.41 -10.52 17.32
CA VAL A 143 -9.23 -11.31 16.98
C VAL A 143 -8.74 -10.87 15.64
N SER A 144 -7.57 -10.26 15.59
CA SER A 144 -6.89 -9.98 14.33
C SER A 144 -6.28 -11.28 13.79
N PHE A 145 -6.88 -11.83 12.74
CA PHE A 145 -6.33 -13.00 12.04
C PHE A 145 -5.40 -12.54 10.93
N THR A 146 -4.14 -12.82 11.08
CA THR A 146 -3.24 -12.76 9.93
C THR A 146 -3.50 -13.99 9.05
N SER A 147 -3.86 -13.81 7.79
CA SER A 147 -4.22 -14.89 6.85
C SER A 147 -3.14 -15.99 6.71
N THR A 148 -1.91 -15.67 7.04
CA THR A 148 -0.74 -16.59 7.00
C THR A 148 -0.13 -16.89 8.37
N GLY A 149 -0.65 -16.29 9.48
CA GLY A 149 0.02 -16.29 10.78
C GLY A 149 1.25 -15.37 10.78
N THR A 150 1.60 -14.87 11.95
CA THR A 150 2.82 -14.08 12.14
C THR A 150 3.94 -14.98 12.59
N TRP A 151 5.04 -15.02 11.83
CA TRP A 151 6.22 -15.81 12.13
C TRP A 151 7.38 -14.90 12.51
N PHE A 152 8.08 -15.26 13.58
CA PHE A 152 9.33 -14.60 13.97
C PHE A 152 10.35 -15.60 14.48
N LYS A 153 11.61 -15.21 14.39
CA LYS A 153 12.74 -16.02 14.82
C LYS A 153 13.36 -15.38 16.07
N GLU A 154 13.58 -16.18 17.09
CA GLU A 154 14.32 -15.81 18.31
C GLU A 154 15.48 -16.79 18.51
N GLY A 155 16.71 -16.40 18.17
CA GLY A 155 17.84 -17.31 18.18
C GLY A 155 17.60 -18.51 17.25
N ASP A 156 17.64 -19.72 17.79
CA ASP A 156 17.36 -20.97 17.06
C ASP A 156 15.91 -21.43 17.17
N THR A 157 15.02 -20.56 17.63
CA THR A 157 13.58 -20.86 17.79
C THR A 157 12.76 -20.09 16.76
N PHE A 158 11.84 -20.78 16.07
CA PHE A 158 10.84 -20.18 15.22
C PHE A 158 9.48 -20.23 15.91
N ILE A 159 8.79 -19.10 15.96
CA ILE A 159 7.50 -18.97 16.64
C ILE A 159 6.48 -18.46 15.64
N GLY A 160 5.40 -19.19 15.47
CA GLY A 160 4.24 -18.82 14.67
C GLY A 160 3.05 -18.50 15.58
N ILE A 161 2.46 -17.32 15.43
CA ILE A 161 1.23 -16.91 16.11
C ILE A 161 0.17 -16.74 15.04
N ARG A 162 -0.90 -17.52 15.13
CA ARG A 162 -1.98 -17.46 14.14
C ARG A 162 -2.96 -16.33 14.40
N SER A 163 -3.18 -16.01 15.66
CA SER A 163 -4.16 -14.98 16.04
C SER A 163 -3.69 -14.21 17.26
N ILE A 164 -3.84 -12.89 17.21
CA ILE A 164 -3.57 -11.97 18.31
C ILE A 164 -4.91 -11.38 18.73
N TYR A 165 -5.33 -11.67 19.96
CA TYR A 165 -6.66 -11.28 20.46
C TYR A 165 -6.68 -9.82 20.97
N ASN A 166 -5.66 -9.47 21.72
CA ASN A 166 -5.35 -8.11 22.18
C ASN A 166 -3.87 -8.10 22.57
N ASN A 167 -3.37 -6.96 22.98
CA ASN A 167 -1.95 -6.84 23.33
C ASN A 167 -1.46 -7.80 24.43
N ALA A 168 -2.38 -8.51 25.12
CA ALA A 168 -2.05 -9.43 26.19
C ALA A 168 -2.47 -10.89 25.92
N GLN A 169 -3.11 -11.21 24.81
CA GLN A 169 -3.60 -12.57 24.51
C GLN A 169 -3.31 -12.97 23.07
N ILE A 170 -2.74 -14.15 22.90
CA ILE A 170 -2.42 -14.78 21.61
C ILE A 170 -3.04 -16.18 21.53
N MET A 171 -3.39 -16.63 20.34
CA MET A 171 -4.01 -17.94 20.13
C MET A 171 -3.33 -18.73 19.02
N ASN A 172 -3.44 -20.07 19.12
CA ASN A 172 -2.87 -21.02 18.17
C ASN A 172 -1.38 -20.73 17.89
N ILE A 173 -0.58 -20.86 18.95
CA ILE A 173 0.86 -20.61 18.91
C ILE A 173 1.57 -21.92 18.60
N ILE A 174 2.52 -21.88 17.67
CA ILE A 174 3.41 -22.99 17.35
C ILE A 174 4.84 -22.51 17.54
N ARG A 175 5.66 -23.32 18.20
CA ARG A 175 7.07 -23.04 18.43
C ARG A 175 7.91 -24.24 17.95
N TYR A 176 8.91 -23.96 17.15
CA TYR A 176 9.90 -24.91 16.68
C TYR A 176 11.25 -24.54 17.27
N ASP A 177 11.84 -25.43 18.06
CA ASP A 177 13.17 -25.27 18.63
C ASP A 177 14.17 -26.12 17.83
N PHE A 178 15.18 -25.48 17.28
CA PHE A 178 16.25 -26.10 16.50
C PHE A 178 17.56 -26.16 17.32
N ASP A 179 18.39 -27.11 16.97
CA ASP A 179 19.79 -27.19 17.38
C ASP A 179 20.62 -27.21 16.07
N GLY A 180 21.11 -26.03 15.67
CA GLY A 180 21.66 -25.80 14.34
C GLY A 180 20.60 -25.98 13.25
N ILE A 181 20.70 -27.04 12.44
CA ILE A 181 19.74 -27.39 11.39
C ILE A 181 18.77 -28.50 11.81
N THR A 182 18.94 -29.09 12.98
CA THR A 182 18.15 -30.24 13.46
C THR A 182 16.99 -29.75 14.32
N LEU A 183 15.77 -30.13 13.95
CA LEU A 183 14.56 -29.85 14.74
C LEU A 183 14.56 -30.75 15.97
N ARG A 184 14.62 -30.17 17.18
CA ARG A 184 14.65 -30.90 18.46
C ARG A 184 13.29 -30.91 19.17
N LYS A 185 12.49 -29.87 18.98
CA LYS A 185 11.22 -29.81 19.70
C LYS A 185 10.17 -29.01 18.91
N ILE A 186 8.93 -29.50 18.93
CA ILE A 186 7.75 -28.79 18.44
C ILE A 186 6.82 -28.58 19.64
N SER A 187 6.45 -27.35 19.91
CA SER A 187 5.50 -27.02 20.97
C SER A 187 4.31 -26.29 20.36
N ARG A 188 3.10 -26.70 20.72
CA ARG A 188 1.87 -26.07 20.31
C ARG A 188 1.08 -25.66 21.54
N ALA A 189 0.53 -24.44 21.55
CA ALA A 189 -0.35 -23.94 22.59
C ALA A 189 -1.63 -23.39 21.97
N ASP A 190 -2.77 -23.61 22.60
CA ASP A 190 -4.06 -23.10 22.14
C ASP A 190 -4.16 -21.60 22.42
N LYS A 191 -3.71 -21.18 23.61
CA LYS A 191 -3.80 -19.80 24.09
C LYS A 191 -2.55 -19.41 24.88
N GLY A 192 -2.09 -18.16 24.69
CA GLY A 192 -1.08 -17.52 25.51
C GLY A 192 -1.65 -16.24 26.13
N VAL A 193 -1.38 -16.02 27.40
CA VAL A 193 -1.78 -14.81 28.14
C VAL A 193 -0.53 -14.18 28.73
N TYR A 194 -0.38 -12.86 28.54
CA TYR A 194 0.72 -12.10 29.09
C TYR A 194 0.34 -11.55 30.48
N GLU A 195 0.98 -12.06 31.51
CA GLU A 195 0.75 -11.67 32.90
C GLU A 195 2.10 -11.48 33.63
N ASN A 196 2.23 -10.41 34.38
CA ASN A 196 3.41 -10.12 35.22
C ASN A 196 4.77 -10.23 34.47
N GLY A 197 4.80 -9.78 33.22
CA GLY A 197 6.05 -9.77 32.43
C GLY A 197 6.38 -11.13 31.77
N LYS A 198 5.47 -12.11 31.79
CA LYS A 198 5.69 -13.46 31.28
C LYS A 198 4.52 -13.96 30.46
N TRP A 199 4.79 -14.80 29.48
CA TRP A 199 3.78 -15.47 28.69
C TRP A 199 3.40 -16.81 29.31
N LEU A 200 2.15 -16.93 29.74
CA LEU A 200 1.57 -18.18 30.24
C LEU A 200 0.78 -18.85 29.12
N MET A 201 1.32 -19.95 28.60
CA MET A 201 0.68 -20.76 27.55
C MET A 201 -0.25 -21.79 28.17
N GLN A 202 -1.45 -21.93 27.60
CA GLN A 202 -2.49 -22.86 28.03
C GLN A 202 -2.66 -23.96 26.98
N ASN A 203 -2.93 -25.18 27.45
CA ASN A 203 -3.10 -26.40 26.67
C ASN A 203 -1.88 -26.65 25.76
N VAL A 204 -0.72 -26.80 26.39
CA VAL A 204 0.54 -26.97 25.65
C VAL A 204 0.77 -28.45 25.37
N ILE A 205 1.02 -28.75 24.09
CA ILE A 205 1.47 -30.05 23.60
C ILE A 205 2.89 -29.87 23.12
N GLU A 206 3.84 -30.65 23.67
CA GLU A 206 5.24 -30.65 23.28
C GLU A 206 5.64 -32.00 22.72
N HIS A 207 6.18 -32.00 21.52
CA HIS A 207 6.84 -33.15 20.90
C HIS A 207 8.34 -32.94 20.96
N VAL A 208 9.02 -33.71 21.77
CA VAL A 208 10.50 -33.75 21.87
C VAL A 208 11.00 -34.84 20.94
N ILE A 209 11.80 -34.43 19.96
CA ILE A 209 12.33 -35.31 18.91
C ILE A 209 13.74 -35.71 19.31
N ASN A 210 13.90 -36.96 19.67
CA ASN A 210 15.19 -37.59 19.87
C ASN A 210 15.51 -38.44 18.64
N ASP A 211 16.77 -38.84 18.47
CA ASP A 211 17.22 -39.53 17.25
C ASP A 211 16.48 -40.88 17.02
N GLU A 212 15.93 -41.50 18.05
CA GLU A 212 15.21 -42.79 17.96
C GLU A 212 13.71 -42.70 18.30
N ASN A 213 13.29 -41.67 19.03
CA ASN A 213 11.91 -41.58 19.57
C ASN A 213 11.37 -40.15 19.58
N VAL A 214 10.06 -40.03 19.50
CA VAL A 214 9.32 -38.76 19.74
C VAL A 214 8.54 -38.91 21.04
N ALA A 215 8.90 -38.14 22.05
CA ALA A 215 8.18 -38.07 23.31
C ALA A 215 7.15 -36.94 23.27
N THR A 216 5.90 -37.22 23.64
CA THR A 216 4.83 -36.22 23.70
C THR A 216 4.47 -35.91 25.11
N ASN A 217 4.54 -34.63 25.50
CA ASN A 217 4.20 -34.15 26.83
C ASN A 217 3.02 -33.18 26.75
N TYR A 218 2.10 -33.26 27.73
CA TYR A 218 0.94 -32.39 27.80
C TYR A 218 1.01 -31.55 29.09
N TYR A 219 0.83 -30.22 28.92
CA TYR A 219 0.80 -29.30 30.06
C TYR A 219 -0.46 -28.45 29.99
N LYS A 220 -1.20 -28.35 31.11
CA LYS A 220 -2.35 -27.45 31.21
C LYS A 220 -1.92 -25.99 31.09
N THR A 221 -0.80 -25.66 31.72
CA THR A 221 -0.21 -24.32 31.67
C THR A 221 1.30 -24.44 31.69
N LYS A 222 2.01 -23.68 30.84
CA LYS A 222 3.46 -23.62 30.78
C LYS A 222 3.93 -22.21 30.48
N GLU A 223 4.95 -21.74 31.20
CA GLU A 223 5.61 -20.46 30.94
C GLU A 223 6.52 -20.58 29.72
N TRP A 224 6.34 -19.68 28.74
CA TRP A 224 7.30 -19.51 27.66
C TRP A 224 7.98 -18.16 27.79
N LYS A 225 9.31 -18.17 27.69
CA LYS A 225 10.08 -16.94 27.59
C LYS A 225 10.02 -16.48 26.12
N LEU A 226 9.16 -15.53 25.84
CA LEU A 226 9.10 -14.84 24.56
C LEU A 226 9.60 -13.42 24.78
N HIS A 227 10.61 -13.00 24.01
CA HIS A 227 11.12 -11.62 24.06
C HIS A 227 10.25 -10.65 23.24
N VAL A 228 9.13 -11.14 22.70
CA VAL A 228 8.18 -10.31 21.98
C VAL A 228 7.47 -9.40 22.98
N ASN A 229 7.77 -8.11 22.89
CA ASN A 229 7.07 -7.10 23.66
C ASN A 229 5.60 -7.01 23.21
N VAL A 230 4.69 -6.90 24.15
CA VAL A 230 3.23 -6.82 23.94
C VAL A 230 2.88 -5.71 22.97
N ASP A 231 3.53 -4.53 23.09
CA ASP A 231 3.34 -3.38 22.20
C ASP A 231 3.75 -3.66 20.73
N ARG A 232 4.62 -4.65 20.52
CA ARG A 232 5.09 -5.05 19.18
C ARG A 232 4.20 -6.09 18.51
N LEU A 233 3.41 -6.86 19.28
CA LEU A 233 2.43 -7.79 18.71
C LEU A 233 1.35 -7.05 17.91
N GLU A 234 0.97 -5.86 18.35
CA GLU A 234 0.06 -4.99 17.61
C GLU A 234 0.62 -4.62 16.23
N VAL A 235 1.90 -4.26 16.17
CA VAL A 235 2.60 -3.98 14.90
C VAL A 235 2.70 -5.22 14.02
N LEU A 236 2.89 -6.40 14.59
CA LEU A 236 2.97 -7.67 13.86
C LEU A 236 1.62 -8.10 13.27
N SER A 237 0.51 -7.75 13.89
CA SER A 237 -0.82 -8.02 13.37
C SER A 237 -1.23 -7.08 12.23
N GLU A 238 -0.61 -5.90 12.14
CA GLU A 238 -0.95 -4.81 11.22
C GLU A 238 -0.09 -4.75 9.95
N ILE A 239 0.57 -5.84 9.55
CA ILE A 239 1.44 -5.82 8.36
C ILE A 239 0.62 -5.60 7.09
N SER A 240 0.23 -4.36 6.88
CA SER A 240 -0.41 -3.91 5.64
C SER A 240 0.57 -3.03 4.85
N SER A 241 0.40 -3.03 3.52
CA SER A 241 1.13 -2.11 2.62
C SER A 241 0.87 -0.63 2.96
N ASN A 242 -0.11 -0.36 3.80
CA ASN A 242 -0.60 0.97 4.14
C ASN A 242 -0.11 1.47 5.51
N MET A 243 0.77 0.73 6.20
CA MET A 243 1.42 1.22 7.42
C MET A 243 2.05 2.59 7.21
N PRO A 244 1.99 3.51 8.20
CA PRO A 244 2.71 4.78 8.15
C PRO A 244 4.22 4.57 7.98
N ILE A 245 4.91 5.50 7.29
CA ILE A 245 6.35 5.39 7.01
C ILE A 245 7.16 5.19 8.28
N TRP A 246 6.85 5.89 9.37
CA TRP A 246 7.61 5.77 10.63
C TRP A 246 7.49 4.39 11.28
N GLN A 247 6.29 3.80 11.30
CA GLN A 247 6.10 2.43 11.80
C GLN A 247 6.82 1.42 10.92
N LEU A 248 6.79 1.63 9.60
CA LEU A 248 7.46 0.76 8.64
C LEU A 248 8.99 0.76 8.82
N VAL A 249 9.60 1.92 9.10
CA VAL A 249 11.03 2.03 9.39
C VAL A 249 11.40 1.27 10.67
N ASP A 250 10.61 1.45 11.74
CA ASP A 250 10.87 0.77 13.01
C ASP A 250 10.68 -0.75 12.89
N TYR A 251 9.70 -1.16 12.09
CA TYR A 251 9.45 -2.58 11.82
C TYR A 251 10.57 -3.22 10.97
N ILE A 252 11.07 -2.53 9.94
CA ILE A 252 12.21 -3.00 9.14
C ILE A 252 13.44 -3.22 10.03
N LYS A 253 13.78 -2.25 10.89
CA LYS A 253 14.90 -2.39 11.84
C LYS A 253 14.73 -3.58 12.77
N TYR A 254 13.52 -3.78 13.28
CA TYR A 254 13.22 -4.91 14.16
C TYR A 254 13.42 -6.26 13.47
N ILE A 255 12.91 -6.42 12.24
CA ILE A 255 13.05 -7.65 11.47
C ILE A 255 14.53 -7.94 11.17
N GLU A 256 15.29 -6.92 10.77
CA GLU A 256 16.71 -7.06 10.45
C GLU A 256 17.56 -7.44 11.67
N GLN A 257 17.25 -6.89 12.84
CA GLN A 257 17.91 -7.28 14.10
C GLN A 257 17.67 -8.74 14.47
N ASN A 258 16.54 -9.31 14.03
CA ASN A 258 16.20 -10.71 14.26
C ASN A 258 16.66 -11.65 13.11
N GLY A 259 17.45 -11.15 12.13
CA GLY A 259 17.98 -11.94 11.03
C GLY A 259 16.92 -12.45 10.03
N VAL A 260 15.75 -11.79 9.97
CA VAL A 260 14.68 -12.12 9.02
C VAL A 260 14.74 -11.19 7.82
N ASP A 261 14.38 -11.69 6.64
CA ASP A 261 14.40 -10.89 5.40
C ASP A 261 13.37 -9.75 5.45
N SER A 262 13.86 -8.53 5.31
CA SER A 262 13.06 -7.30 5.31
C SER A 262 12.68 -6.81 3.91
N SER A 263 13.06 -7.52 2.84
CA SER A 263 12.97 -7.06 1.45
C SER A 263 11.55 -6.61 1.05
N ARG A 264 10.51 -7.31 1.52
CA ARG A 264 9.11 -6.97 1.27
C ARG A 264 8.73 -5.61 1.89
N TYR A 265 9.16 -5.35 3.12
CA TYR A 265 8.83 -4.12 3.86
C TYR A 265 9.65 -2.93 3.34
N ARG A 266 10.90 -3.18 2.95
CA ARG A 266 11.71 -2.19 2.22
C ARG A 266 11.07 -1.81 0.90
N LEU A 267 10.44 -2.74 0.18
CA LEU A 267 9.71 -2.43 -1.04
C LEU A 267 8.50 -1.51 -0.76
N PHE A 268 7.71 -1.79 0.28
CA PHE A 268 6.60 -0.91 0.69
C PHE A 268 7.09 0.49 1.07
N PHE A 269 8.19 0.57 1.82
CA PHE A 269 8.83 1.83 2.19
C PHE A 269 9.25 2.65 0.96
N TYR A 270 9.94 2.04 0.00
CA TYR A 270 10.37 2.72 -1.22
C TYR A 270 9.20 3.11 -2.11
N ASN A 271 8.17 2.30 -2.23
CA ASN A 271 6.96 2.65 -2.97
C ASN A 271 6.28 3.91 -2.39
N LYS A 272 6.17 4.01 -1.08
CA LYS A 272 5.65 5.22 -0.42
C LYS A 272 6.55 6.43 -0.61
N LEU A 273 7.84 6.26 -0.40
CA LEU A 273 8.83 7.34 -0.56
C LEU A 273 8.86 7.90 -1.99
N LEU A 274 8.71 7.03 -2.99
CA LEU A 274 8.72 7.40 -4.40
C LEU A 274 7.35 7.87 -4.91
N SER A 275 6.28 7.74 -4.14
CA SER A 275 4.92 8.14 -4.52
C SER A 275 4.83 9.58 -5.08
N PRO A 276 5.42 10.63 -4.46
CA PRO A 276 5.38 11.97 -5.04
C PRO A 276 6.12 12.06 -6.38
N VAL A 277 7.20 11.31 -6.57
CA VAL A 277 7.93 11.25 -7.84
C VAL A 277 7.05 10.62 -8.91
N VAL A 278 6.35 9.53 -8.59
CA VAL A 278 5.37 8.90 -9.49
C VAL A 278 4.30 9.89 -9.92
N MET A 279 3.75 10.67 -9.00
CA MET A 279 2.74 11.69 -9.30
C MET A 279 3.27 12.75 -10.26
N LEU A 280 4.52 13.19 -10.10
CA LEU A 280 5.17 14.12 -11.03
C LEU A 280 5.42 13.49 -12.41
N VAL A 281 5.83 12.23 -12.47
CA VAL A 281 5.98 11.49 -13.74
C VAL A 281 4.65 11.39 -14.47
N MET A 282 3.56 11.12 -13.78
CA MET A 282 2.20 11.09 -14.35
C MET A 282 1.78 12.44 -14.92
N LEU A 283 2.12 13.53 -14.22
CA LEU A 283 1.90 14.89 -14.75
C LEU A 283 2.74 15.15 -16.01
N LEU A 284 4.02 14.76 -16.03
CA LEU A 284 4.87 14.89 -17.22
C LEU A 284 4.32 14.10 -18.41
N LEU A 285 3.78 12.91 -18.17
CA LEU A 285 3.10 12.13 -19.21
C LEU A 285 1.87 12.86 -19.74
N SER A 286 1.04 13.46 -18.87
CA SER A 286 -0.12 14.24 -19.32
C SER A 286 0.30 15.44 -20.20
N LEU A 287 1.38 16.13 -19.83
CA LEU A 287 1.97 17.19 -20.64
C LEU A 287 2.48 16.67 -22.00
N SER A 288 3.06 15.47 -22.04
CA SER A 288 3.57 14.86 -23.26
C SER A 288 2.45 14.53 -24.27
N THR A 289 1.24 14.23 -23.80
CA THR A 289 0.09 13.97 -24.67
C THR A 289 -0.44 15.26 -25.33
N ILE A 290 -0.25 16.40 -24.69
CA ILE A 290 -0.73 17.71 -25.21
C ILE A 290 0.30 18.37 -26.12
N PHE A 291 1.58 18.31 -25.77
CA PHE A 291 2.66 18.97 -26.50
C PHE A 291 3.41 18.05 -27.47
N GLY A 292 3.21 16.73 -27.39
CA GLY A 292 3.84 15.69 -28.18
C GLY A 292 3.03 15.26 -29.41
N PRO A 293 3.28 14.03 -29.90
CA PRO A 293 2.69 13.51 -31.15
C PRO A 293 1.15 13.43 -31.14
N LEU A 294 0.53 13.39 -29.98
CA LEU A 294 -0.92 13.33 -29.83
C LEU A 294 -1.62 14.70 -29.93
N ARG A 295 -0.86 15.79 -30.17
CA ARG A 295 -1.40 17.16 -30.26
C ARG A 295 -2.46 17.33 -31.36
N SER A 296 -2.33 16.63 -32.47
CA SER A 296 -3.27 16.67 -33.60
C SER A 296 -4.51 15.77 -33.43
N MET A 297 -4.50 14.91 -32.39
CA MET A 297 -5.58 13.98 -32.16
C MET A 297 -6.77 14.61 -31.42
N ASN A 298 -7.94 14.01 -31.60
CA ASN A 298 -9.17 14.38 -30.89
C ASN A 298 -9.02 14.16 -29.37
N MET A 299 -9.82 14.90 -28.58
CA MET A 299 -9.82 14.82 -27.12
C MET A 299 -10.06 13.41 -26.62
N SER A 300 -11.03 12.67 -27.22
CA SER A 300 -11.35 11.29 -26.85
C SER A 300 -10.13 10.37 -27.02
N THR A 301 -9.38 10.48 -28.12
CA THR A 301 -8.17 9.67 -28.37
C THR A 301 -7.08 9.96 -27.33
N ARG A 302 -6.93 11.21 -26.89
CA ARG A 302 -5.96 11.59 -25.84
C ARG A 302 -6.34 11.00 -24.49
N ILE A 303 -7.64 11.01 -24.15
CA ILE A 303 -8.16 10.41 -22.91
C ILE A 303 -7.90 8.89 -22.93
N VAL A 304 -8.24 8.21 -24.03
CA VAL A 304 -7.98 6.77 -24.17
C VAL A 304 -6.50 6.45 -24.08
N ALA A 305 -5.64 7.25 -24.70
CA ALA A 305 -4.19 7.10 -24.57
C ALA A 305 -3.72 7.32 -23.12
N GLY A 306 -4.27 8.33 -22.42
CA GLY A 306 -4.01 8.56 -20.99
C GLY A 306 -4.41 7.36 -20.13
N ILE A 307 -5.60 6.81 -20.35
CA ILE A 307 -6.07 5.61 -19.64
C ILE A 307 -5.14 4.43 -19.92
N ALA A 308 -4.77 4.18 -21.19
CA ALA A 308 -3.87 3.09 -21.57
C ALA A 308 -2.48 3.24 -20.92
N LEU A 309 -1.92 4.45 -20.89
CA LEU A 309 -0.64 4.74 -20.24
C LEU A 309 -0.73 4.56 -18.71
N GLY A 310 -1.80 5.06 -18.08
CA GLY A 310 -2.02 4.91 -16.65
C GLY A 310 -2.19 3.45 -16.23
N PHE A 311 -2.98 2.71 -16.98
CA PHE A 311 -3.16 1.27 -16.77
C PHE A 311 -1.85 0.49 -17.01
N GLY A 312 -1.12 0.83 -18.10
CA GLY A 312 0.17 0.23 -18.39
C GLY A 312 1.19 0.45 -17.27
N TYR A 313 1.24 1.66 -16.71
CA TYR A 313 2.06 1.93 -15.52
C TYR A 313 1.66 1.07 -14.34
N TYR A 314 0.35 1.02 -14.02
CA TYR A 314 -0.16 0.25 -12.90
C TYR A 314 0.20 -1.24 -13.02
N VAL A 315 -0.04 -1.83 -14.18
CA VAL A 315 0.28 -3.25 -14.45
C VAL A 315 1.78 -3.49 -14.35
N LEU A 316 2.60 -2.62 -14.96
CA LEU A 316 4.06 -2.77 -14.91
C LEU A 316 4.56 -2.70 -13.46
N ASN A 317 4.07 -1.75 -12.68
CA ASN A 317 4.45 -1.60 -11.28
C ASN A 317 4.02 -2.81 -10.43
N GLN A 318 2.82 -3.34 -10.65
CA GLN A 318 2.30 -4.52 -9.94
C GLN A 318 3.05 -5.81 -10.26
N ILE A 319 3.65 -5.90 -11.43
CA ILE A 319 4.45 -7.06 -11.84
C ILE A 319 5.90 -6.90 -11.38
N VAL A 320 6.55 -5.79 -11.72
CA VAL A 320 8.01 -5.63 -11.54
C VAL A 320 8.37 -5.44 -10.07
N SER A 321 7.54 -4.74 -9.29
CA SER A 321 7.83 -4.51 -7.88
C SER A 321 7.97 -5.81 -7.07
N PRO A 322 7.02 -6.76 -7.09
CA PRO A 322 7.19 -8.06 -6.43
C PRO A 322 8.27 -8.94 -7.04
N PHE A 323 8.49 -8.86 -8.37
CA PHE A 323 9.54 -9.61 -9.04
C PHE A 323 10.93 -9.30 -8.47
N SER A 324 11.18 -8.07 -8.05
CA SER A 324 12.46 -7.70 -7.43
C SER A 324 12.75 -8.51 -6.17
N ILE A 325 11.73 -8.83 -5.37
CA ILE A 325 11.89 -9.65 -4.16
C ILE A 325 12.20 -11.09 -4.53
N VAL A 326 11.47 -11.67 -5.48
CA VAL A 326 11.63 -13.07 -5.89
C VAL A 326 13.02 -13.36 -6.47
N TYR A 327 13.57 -12.42 -7.22
CA TYR A 327 14.89 -12.56 -7.86
C TYR A 327 16.06 -11.97 -7.04
N GLY A 328 15.82 -11.54 -5.80
CA GLY A 328 16.86 -10.99 -4.93
C GLY A 328 17.43 -9.64 -5.42
N VAL A 329 16.69 -8.92 -6.27
CA VAL A 329 17.08 -7.58 -6.73
C VAL A 329 16.78 -6.57 -5.62
N PRO A 330 17.65 -5.56 -5.38
CA PRO A 330 17.39 -4.55 -4.36
C PRO A 330 15.99 -3.92 -4.51
N PRO A 331 15.17 -3.86 -3.43
CA PRO A 331 13.78 -3.40 -3.49
C PRO A 331 13.59 -2.00 -4.05
N ILE A 332 14.61 -1.13 -3.92
CA ILE A 332 14.60 0.23 -4.50
C ILE A 332 14.53 0.19 -6.03
N ILE A 333 15.18 -0.77 -6.67
CA ILE A 333 15.16 -0.93 -8.14
C ILE A 333 13.75 -1.36 -8.56
N GLY A 334 13.15 -2.34 -7.85
CA GLY A 334 11.78 -2.78 -8.11
C GLY A 334 10.76 -1.64 -7.98
N ALA A 335 10.88 -0.82 -6.94
CA ALA A 335 9.99 0.31 -6.69
C ALA A 335 10.16 1.46 -7.71
N SER A 336 11.37 1.71 -8.23
CA SER A 336 11.66 2.82 -9.13
C SER A 336 11.54 2.48 -10.61
N PHE A 337 11.61 1.20 -10.99
CA PHE A 337 11.71 0.77 -12.39
C PHE A 337 10.57 1.30 -13.27
N ALA A 338 9.31 1.09 -12.86
CA ALA A 338 8.17 1.57 -13.62
C ALA A 338 8.21 3.10 -13.79
N SER A 339 8.57 3.83 -12.74
CA SER A 339 8.68 5.30 -12.77
C SER A 339 9.77 5.77 -13.71
N ILE A 340 10.92 5.10 -13.76
CA ILE A 340 12.02 5.43 -14.68
C ILE A 340 11.60 5.18 -16.13
N VAL A 341 10.98 4.03 -16.42
CA VAL A 341 10.49 3.70 -17.77
C VAL A 341 9.49 4.74 -18.26
N PHE A 342 8.52 5.11 -17.43
CA PHE A 342 7.51 6.09 -17.82
C PHE A 342 8.03 7.53 -17.83
N ALA A 343 9.01 7.88 -17.00
CA ALA A 343 9.71 9.17 -17.09
C ALA A 343 10.48 9.29 -18.40
N THR A 344 11.24 8.25 -18.78
CA THR A 344 11.98 8.24 -20.08
C THR A 344 11.02 8.32 -21.26
N LEU A 345 9.89 7.62 -21.20
CA LEU A 345 8.82 7.70 -22.20
C LEU A 345 8.26 9.13 -22.32
N ALA A 346 7.96 9.77 -21.17
CA ALA A 346 7.47 11.15 -21.14
C ALA A 346 8.46 12.13 -21.78
N PHE A 347 9.74 12.03 -21.42
CA PHE A 347 10.81 12.85 -22.02
C PHE A 347 10.96 12.60 -23.51
N TYR A 348 10.94 11.36 -23.95
CA TYR A 348 11.00 11.01 -25.38
C TYR A 348 9.85 11.63 -26.16
N LEU A 349 8.61 11.49 -25.66
CA LEU A 349 7.43 12.06 -26.29
C LEU A 349 7.42 13.60 -26.32
N LEU A 350 7.94 14.26 -25.25
CA LEU A 350 8.07 15.72 -25.21
C LEU A 350 9.14 16.26 -26.19
N LYS A 351 10.24 15.51 -26.38
CA LYS A 351 11.36 15.89 -27.24
C LYS A 351 11.08 15.63 -28.72
N ARG A 352 10.24 14.64 -29.01
CA ARG A 352 9.86 14.30 -30.40
C ARG A 352 9.07 15.48 -30.99
N LYS A 353 9.68 16.16 -31.94
CA LYS A 353 9.01 17.21 -32.73
C LYS A 353 7.89 16.54 -33.53
N SER A 354 6.67 17.01 -33.35
CA SER A 354 5.53 16.67 -34.23
C SER A 354 5.64 17.38 -35.55
#